data_02b1848228c7176f3ed81c8013d520ff
#
_entry.id   02b1848228c7176f3ed81c8013d520ff
#
_cell.length_a   1.000
_cell.length_b   1.000
_cell.length_c   1.000
_cell.angle_alpha   90.00
_cell.angle_beta   90.00
_cell.angle_gamma   90.00
#
_symmetry.space_group_name_H-M   'P 1'
#
loop_
_entity.id
_entity.type
_entity.pdbx_description
1 polymer ?
#
loop_
_entity_poly.entity_id
_entity_poly.type
_entity_poly.pdbx_seq_one_letter_code
_entity_poly.pdbx_strand_id
1 'polypeptide(L)'
;MERITVYTAQRIYTMDPGRPVASAIAISEGRIVSVGSLESMQPWLRRLPHDIDDRFKDDILMPGFIDPHTHLRMSGTYMGLHYVGPITSHAPSGPQAPLASRDAVLVRLKELVEATNDPERPIITWGYDPGMQGGHLDRDMLDAISDTVPIWVLAYAPHIVYTNTPMLERTGVTEDTTAHGIGRYPDGRLNGWFIETSAVGTATRPVIKDVYRPGFGQEALLHQAKVAVQNGVTTVADMGWGFESFEREWDDHMAVVNQPDFPLRILMTPFEARLNGKYGDDALDYLKSMASQGTDKLSVHGVKFINDGSYPSMTLRLNFPGYLDGEVGLTGETPWAEMVARMLP
;
A
#
# COMPACT_ATOMS: atom_id res chain seq x y z
N MET A 1 23.04 -26.77 -18.58
CA MET A 1 21.62 -26.94 -18.13
C MET A 1 21.71 -27.09 -16.63
N GLU A 2 21.09 -26.19 -15.89
CA GLU A 2 21.07 -26.28 -14.43
C GLU A 2 20.37 -27.55 -13.97
N ARG A 3 20.72 -27.98 -12.76
CA ARG A 3 20.21 -29.20 -12.15
C ARG A 3 18.69 -29.05 -11.83
N ILE A 4 17.89 -30.04 -12.19
CA ILE A 4 16.45 -30.04 -11.92
C ILE A 4 16.22 -30.50 -10.49
N THR A 5 15.41 -29.78 -9.73
CA THR A 5 14.89 -30.25 -8.42
C THR A 5 13.46 -30.72 -8.58
N VAL A 6 13.20 -31.95 -8.18
CA VAL A 6 11.85 -32.54 -8.19
C VAL A 6 11.35 -32.60 -6.75
N TYR A 7 10.38 -31.80 -6.41
CA TYR A 7 9.70 -31.88 -5.11
C TYR A 7 8.55 -32.89 -5.20
N THR A 8 8.47 -33.78 -4.22
CA THR A 8 7.34 -34.67 -4.02
C THR A 8 6.44 -34.15 -2.91
N ALA A 9 5.12 -34.34 -3.05
CA ALA A 9 4.14 -33.90 -2.06
C ALA A 9 3.00 -34.88 -1.92
N GLN A 10 2.30 -34.88 -0.79
CA GLN A 10 1.08 -35.65 -0.61
C GLN A 10 0.05 -35.30 -1.69
N ARG A 11 -0.08 -33.98 -1.98
CA ARG A 11 -0.95 -33.43 -3.02
C ARG A 11 -0.45 -32.08 -3.49
N ILE A 12 -0.52 -31.84 -4.79
CA ILE A 12 -0.25 -30.56 -5.40
C ILE A 12 -1.51 -30.07 -6.10
N TYR A 13 -2.11 -28.96 -5.67
CA TYR A 13 -3.17 -28.28 -6.40
C TYR A 13 -2.54 -27.42 -7.50
N THR A 14 -2.81 -27.73 -8.75
CA THR A 14 -2.11 -27.11 -9.89
C THR A 14 -2.81 -25.85 -10.40
N MET A 15 -4.07 -25.65 -10.07
CA MET A 15 -4.99 -24.67 -10.66
C MET A 15 -5.19 -24.83 -12.18
N ASP A 16 -4.76 -25.96 -12.76
CA ASP A 16 -5.01 -26.33 -14.14
C ASP A 16 -6.22 -27.25 -14.21
N PRO A 17 -7.33 -26.86 -14.88
CA PRO A 17 -8.52 -27.72 -15.01
C PRO A 17 -8.23 -29.07 -15.68
N GLY A 18 -7.25 -29.10 -16.58
CA GLY A 18 -6.85 -30.34 -17.28
C GLY A 18 -6.07 -31.33 -16.40
N ARG A 19 -5.48 -30.86 -15.33
CA ARG A 19 -4.74 -31.65 -14.34
C ARG A 19 -4.84 -31.01 -12.95
N PRO A 20 -5.98 -31.05 -12.30
CA PRO A 20 -6.22 -30.29 -11.07
C PRO A 20 -5.35 -30.76 -9.89
N VAL A 21 -4.85 -31.99 -9.91
CA VAL A 21 -4.04 -32.56 -8.83
C VAL A 21 -2.82 -33.27 -9.39
N ALA A 22 -1.69 -33.12 -8.69
CA ALA A 22 -0.43 -33.79 -8.94
C ALA A 22 0.21 -34.28 -7.62
N SER A 23 1.33 -35.02 -7.69
CA SER A 23 2.12 -35.45 -6.53
C SER A 23 3.61 -35.13 -6.66
N ALA A 24 4.04 -34.58 -7.79
CA ALA A 24 5.41 -34.12 -8.01
C ALA A 24 5.45 -32.87 -8.91
N ILE A 25 6.42 -32.02 -8.65
CA ILE A 25 6.72 -30.83 -9.43
C ILE A 25 8.23 -30.72 -9.67
N ALA A 26 8.63 -30.54 -10.92
CA ALA A 26 10.02 -30.39 -11.31
C ALA A 26 10.31 -28.91 -11.58
N ILE A 27 11.37 -28.39 -10.98
CA ILE A 27 11.78 -26.97 -11.09
C ILE A 27 13.22 -26.90 -11.57
N SER A 28 13.49 -26.02 -12.53
CA SER A 28 14.84 -25.65 -12.99
C SER A 28 14.88 -24.14 -13.21
N GLU A 29 15.95 -23.49 -12.80
CA GLU A 29 16.16 -22.02 -12.96
C GLU A 29 14.97 -21.19 -12.46
N GLY A 30 14.37 -21.59 -11.32
CA GLY A 30 13.21 -20.93 -10.74
C GLY A 30 11.90 -21.07 -11.50
N ARG A 31 11.85 -21.95 -12.52
CA ARG A 31 10.66 -22.21 -13.36
C ARG A 31 10.18 -23.64 -13.23
N ILE A 32 8.86 -23.83 -13.28
CA ILE A 32 8.24 -25.13 -13.34
C ILE A 32 8.46 -25.72 -14.74
N VAL A 33 9.17 -26.85 -14.81
CA VAL A 33 9.42 -27.56 -16.08
C VAL A 33 8.48 -28.73 -16.27
N SER A 34 7.92 -29.29 -15.19
CA SER A 34 6.91 -30.36 -15.27
C SER A 34 6.08 -30.45 -13.99
N VAL A 35 4.81 -30.85 -14.12
CA VAL A 35 3.91 -31.14 -13.01
C VAL A 35 3.21 -32.48 -13.29
N GLY A 36 3.16 -33.39 -12.31
CA GLY A 36 2.53 -34.71 -12.48
C GLY A 36 2.80 -35.65 -11.33
N SER A 37 3.22 -36.87 -11.63
CA SER A 37 3.77 -37.82 -10.66
C SER A 37 5.25 -38.06 -10.94
N LEU A 38 6.01 -38.45 -9.91
CA LEU A 38 7.40 -38.83 -10.10
C LEU A 38 7.56 -39.93 -11.15
N GLU A 39 6.64 -40.89 -11.16
CA GLU A 39 6.62 -41.97 -12.15
C GLU A 39 6.49 -41.43 -13.58
N SER A 40 5.59 -40.47 -13.81
CA SER A 40 5.40 -39.88 -15.14
C SER A 40 6.61 -39.05 -15.61
N MET A 41 7.44 -38.60 -14.70
CA MET A 41 8.65 -37.80 -15.00
C MET A 41 9.88 -38.69 -15.22
N GLN A 42 9.96 -39.91 -14.65
CA GLN A 42 11.11 -40.81 -14.71
C GLN A 42 11.67 -41.04 -16.13
N PRO A 43 10.87 -41.20 -17.21
CA PRO A 43 11.40 -41.45 -18.53
C PRO A 43 12.37 -40.41 -19.06
N TRP A 44 12.13 -39.13 -18.73
CA TRP A 44 12.99 -38.04 -19.18
C TRP A 44 13.99 -37.57 -18.09
N LEU A 45 13.66 -37.68 -16.79
CA LEU A 45 14.55 -37.38 -15.69
C LEU A 45 15.83 -38.21 -15.72
N ARG A 46 15.73 -39.51 -16.07
CA ARG A 46 16.90 -40.41 -16.18
C ARG A 46 18.00 -39.91 -17.12
N ARG A 47 17.68 -38.95 -18.01
CA ARG A 47 18.60 -38.41 -19.02
C ARG A 47 19.17 -37.03 -18.60
N LEU A 48 18.73 -36.47 -17.49
CA LEU A 48 19.07 -35.17 -17.07
C LEU A 48 19.57 -35.15 -15.61
N PRO A 49 20.52 -34.29 -15.27
CA PRO A 49 20.94 -34.10 -13.88
C PRO A 49 19.74 -33.63 -13.04
N HIS A 50 19.40 -34.39 -12.02
CA HIS A 50 18.29 -34.04 -11.14
C HIS A 50 18.50 -34.51 -9.70
N ASP A 51 17.80 -33.89 -8.77
CA ASP A 51 17.66 -34.30 -7.39
C ASP A 51 16.17 -34.46 -7.07
N ILE A 52 15.85 -35.45 -6.22
CA ILE A 52 14.51 -35.62 -5.67
C ILE A 52 14.53 -35.09 -4.23
N ASP A 53 13.64 -34.16 -3.95
CA ASP A 53 13.49 -33.57 -2.65
C ASP A 53 12.11 -33.92 -2.06
N ASP A 54 12.09 -34.73 -1.01
CA ASP A 54 10.89 -35.27 -0.40
C ASP A 54 10.47 -34.50 0.88
N ARG A 55 11.03 -33.30 1.13
CA ARG A 55 10.71 -32.50 2.31
C ARG A 55 9.21 -32.19 2.45
N PHE A 56 8.46 -32.16 1.34
CA PHE A 56 7.03 -31.89 1.29
C PHE A 56 6.16 -33.13 1.05
N LYS A 57 6.72 -34.34 1.15
CA LYS A 57 6.01 -35.59 0.82
C LYS A 57 4.71 -35.78 1.60
N ASP A 58 4.63 -35.23 2.81
CA ASP A 58 3.47 -35.34 3.69
C ASP A 58 2.62 -34.04 3.68
N ASP A 59 3.01 -33.03 2.87
CA ASP A 59 2.38 -31.73 2.80
C ASP A 59 1.52 -31.57 1.55
N ILE A 60 0.62 -30.57 1.60
CA ILE A 60 -0.15 -30.11 0.44
C ILE A 60 0.52 -28.86 -0.12
N LEU A 61 0.86 -28.90 -1.42
CA LEU A 61 1.40 -27.74 -2.13
C LEU A 61 0.33 -27.09 -3.00
N MET A 62 0.42 -25.78 -3.15
CA MET A 62 -0.41 -24.99 -4.04
C MET A 62 0.38 -23.76 -4.52
N PRO A 63 -0.03 -23.10 -5.62
CA PRO A 63 0.53 -21.81 -6.00
C PRO A 63 0.39 -20.80 -4.86
N GLY A 64 1.38 -19.95 -4.70
CA GLY A 64 1.28 -18.82 -3.76
C GLY A 64 0.15 -17.89 -4.14
N PHE A 65 -0.42 -17.21 -3.14
CA PHE A 65 -1.48 -16.23 -3.35
C PHE A 65 -0.97 -15.01 -4.10
N ILE A 66 -1.88 -14.40 -4.85
CA ILE A 66 -1.66 -13.14 -5.54
C ILE A 66 -2.49 -12.08 -4.84
N ASP A 67 -1.86 -11.02 -4.34
CA ASP A 67 -2.55 -9.82 -3.88
C ASP A 67 -2.69 -8.86 -5.07
N PRO A 68 -3.90 -8.70 -5.62
CA PRO A 68 -4.11 -7.91 -6.83
C PRO A 68 -4.15 -6.40 -6.56
N HIS A 69 -4.14 -5.95 -5.29
CA HIS A 69 -4.21 -4.54 -4.94
C HIS A 69 -3.59 -4.26 -3.57
N THR A 70 -2.35 -3.85 -3.57
CA THR A 70 -1.64 -3.40 -2.35
C THR A 70 -0.89 -2.09 -2.62
N HIS A 71 -0.33 -1.50 -1.56
CA HIS A 71 0.59 -0.38 -1.59
C HIS A 71 1.83 -0.75 -0.77
N LEU A 72 2.66 -1.64 -1.32
CA LEU A 72 3.68 -2.37 -0.56
C LEU A 72 4.66 -1.43 0.16
N ARG A 73 5.35 -0.56 -0.59
CA ARG A 73 6.32 0.38 -0.04
C ARG A 73 5.65 1.42 0.86
N MET A 74 4.52 1.97 0.42
CA MET A 74 3.76 2.99 1.14
C MET A 74 3.26 2.47 2.48
N SER A 75 2.63 1.29 2.51
CA SER A 75 2.14 0.66 3.73
C SER A 75 3.29 0.39 4.71
N GLY A 76 4.41 -0.15 4.23
CA GLY A 76 5.59 -0.35 5.07
C GLY A 76 6.16 0.95 5.63
N THR A 77 6.12 2.03 4.85
CA THR A 77 6.54 3.35 5.30
C THR A 77 5.65 3.86 6.43
N TYR A 78 4.33 3.76 6.29
CA TYR A 78 3.39 4.18 7.34
C TYR A 78 3.53 3.35 8.61
N MET A 79 3.80 2.05 8.51
CA MET A 79 4.07 1.19 9.68
C MET A 79 5.29 1.64 10.51
N GLY A 80 6.15 2.48 9.97
CA GLY A 80 7.24 3.12 10.70
C GLY A 80 6.85 4.36 11.51
N LEU A 81 5.60 4.83 11.41
CA LEU A 81 5.05 5.96 12.16
C LEU A 81 4.40 5.50 13.47
N HIS A 82 4.03 6.44 14.34
CA HIS A 82 3.23 6.13 15.52
C HIS A 82 1.86 5.60 15.11
N TYR A 83 1.50 4.42 15.63
CA TYR A 83 0.24 3.77 15.30
C TYR A 83 -0.88 4.17 16.25
N VAL A 84 -2.06 4.44 15.70
CA VAL A 84 -3.27 4.81 16.45
C VAL A 84 -4.53 4.06 15.97
N GLY A 85 -4.35 2.93 15.27
CA GLY A 85 -5.45 2.18 14.66
C GLY A 85 -6.13 1.17 15.56
N PRO A 86 -7.28 0.60 15.10
CA PRO A 86 -8.16 -0.25 15.92
C PRO A 86 -7.76 -1.73 15.95
N ILE A 87 -6.82 -2.16 15.12
CA ILE A 87 -6.34 -3.55 15.02
C ILE A 87 -4.85 -3.63 15.36
N THR A 88 -4.34 -4.82 15.69
CA THR A 88 -2.89 -4.99 15.90
C THR A 88 -2.14 -4.72 14.59
N SER A 89 -1.17 -3.79 14.62
CA SER A 89 -0.25 -3.54 13.52
C SER A 89 1.06 -4.31 13.71
N HIS A 90 1.62 -4.84 12.64
CA HIS A 90 2.90 -5.55 12.64
C HIS A 90 3.99 -4.66 12.03
N ALA A 91 4.43 -3.66 12.79
CA ALA A 91 5.50 -2.76 12.37
C ALA A 91 6.89 -3.43 12.35
N PRO A 92 7.87 -2.86 11.63
CA PRO A 92 9.27 -3.34 11.69
C PRO A 92 9.85 -3.41 13.11
N SER A 93 9.40 -2.51 13.99
CA SER A 93 9.78 -2.46 15.41
C SER A 93 9.08 -3.50 16.31
N GLY A 94 8.15 -4.27 15.74
CA GLY A 94 7.36 -5.27 16.45
C GLY A 94 5.85 -4.95 16.48
N PRO A 95 5.03 -5.83 17.08
CA PRO A 95 3.59 -5.64 17.17
C PRO A 95 3.22 -4.38 17.96
N GLN A 96 2.29 -3.59 17.41
CA GLN A 96 1.72 -2.40 18.03
C GLN A 96 0.29 -2.71 18.44
N ALA A 97 -0.05 -2.42 19.70
CA ALA A 97 -1.37 -2.70 20.26
C ALA A 97 -2.45 -1.82 19.62
N PRO A 98 -3.68 -2.34 19.47
CA PRO A 98 -4.80 -1.58 18.94
C PRO A 98 -5.33 -0.57 19.94
N LEU A 99 -5.91 0.52 19.43
CA LEU A 99 -6.67 1.51 20.19
C LEU A 99 -8.16 1.37 19.83
N ALA A 100 -8.99 0.96 20.77
CA ALA A 100 -10.36 0.52 20.48
C ALA A 100 -11.35 1.66 20.25
N SER A 101 -11.02 2.91 20.57
CA SER A 101 -11.94 4.04 20.49
C SER A 101 -11.23 5.35 20.16
N ARG A 102 -12.01 6.35 19.72
CA ARG A 102 -11.52 7.72 19.50
C ARG A 102 -10.92 8.31 20.78
N ASP A 103 -11.55 8.10 21.93
CA ASP A 103 -11.02 8.60 23.20
C ASP A 103 -9.62 8.01 23.52
N ALA A 104 -9.43 6.71 23.27
CA ALA A 104 -8.11 6.09 23.43
C ALA A 104 -7.07 6.69 22.49
N VAL A 105 -7.47 7.06 21.27
CA VAL A 105 -6.59 7.75 20.31
C VAL A 105 -6.25 9.16 20.81
N LEU A 106 -7.22 9.93 21.29
CA LEU A 106 -6.97 11.27 21.84
C LEU A 106 -6.02 11.22 23.05
N VAL A 107 -6.19 10.24 23.94
CA VAL A 107 -5.25 10.00 25.06
C VAL A 107 -3.85 9.71 24.52
N ARG A 108 -3.73 8.82 23.52
CA ARG A 108 -2.43 8.48 22.91
C ARG A 108 -1.77 9.67 22.25
N LEU A 109 -2.50 10.50 21.52
CA LEU A 109 -1.98 11.72 20.92
C LEU A 109 -1.47 12.71 21.99
N LYS A 110 -2.20 12.85 23.10
CA LYS A 110 -1.77 13.66 24.23
C LYS A 110 -0.46 13.16 24.84
N GLU A 111 -0.32 11.85 25.07
CA GLU A 111 0.92 11.25 25.55
C GLU A 111 2.11 11.56 24.63
N LEU A 112 1.90 11.49 23.30
CA LEU A 112 2.93 11.81 22.31
C LEU A 112 3.33 13.29 22.34
N VAL A 113 2.36 14.18 22.51
CA VAL A 113 2.61 15.62 22.68
C VAL A 113 3.39 15.90 23.96
N GLU A 114 3.00 15.29 25.09
CA GLU A 114 3.68 15.46 26.38
C GLU A 114 5.12 14.88 26.37
N ALA A 115 5.36 13.86 25.55
CA ALA A 115 6.68 13.23 25.42
C ALA A 115 7.63 13.97 24.46
N THR A 116 7.14 14.94 23.68
CA THR A 116 8.01 15.69 22.77
C THR A 116 8.83 16.73 23.50
N ASN A 117 10.11 16.86 23.14
CA ASN A 117 11.01 17.89 23.65
C ASN A 117 11.14 19.10 22.68
N ASP A 118 10.49 19.01 21.53
CA ASP A 118 10.55 20.02 20.48
C ASP A 118 9.10 20.31 20.00
N PRO A 119 8.52 21.44 20.40
CA PRO A 119 7.17 21.81 20.00
C PRO A 119 7.02 22.12 18.50
N GLU A 120 8.13 22.36 17.80
CA GLU A 120 8.11 22.55 16.35
C GLU A 120 8.07 21.23 15.59
N ARG A 121 8.42 20.11 16.23
CA ARG A 121 8.39 18.81 15.59
C ARG A 121 6.96 18.24 15.58
N PRO A 122 6.39 17.94 14.39
CA PRO A 122 5.03 17.44 14.31
C PRO A 122 4.89 16.04 14.92
N ILE A 123 3.76 15.79 15.58
CA ILE A 123 3.31 14.45 15.95
C ILE A 123 2.66 13.84 14.71
N ILE A 124 3.27 12.79 14.17
CA ILE A 124 2.83 12.12 12.94
C ILE A 124 2.38 10.72 13.30
N THR A 125 1.11 10.42 13.05
CA THR A 125 0.50 9.14 13.38
C THR A 125 -0.28 8.58 12.19
N TRP A 126 -0.55 7.26 12.19
CA TRP A 126 -1.32 6.61 11.15
C TRP A 126 -2.23 5.51 11.71
N GLY A 127 -3.21 5.12 10.90
CA GLY A 127 -4.02 3.95 11.18
C GLY A 127 -5.38 4.26 11.79
N TYR A 128 -5.74 5.54 11.98
CA TYR A 128 -7.05 5.91 12.51
C TYR A 128 -8.18 5.44 11.59
N ASP A 129 -9.17 4.76 12.15
CA ASP A 129 -10.36 4.30 11.43
C ASP A 129 -11.63 4.91 12.04
N PRO A 130 -12.23 5.91 11.39
CA PRO A 130 -13.41 6.57 11.93
C PRO A 130 -14.62 5.64 12.06
N GLY A 131 -14.73 4.63 11.20
CA GLY A 131 -15.82 3.66 11.25
C GLY A 131 -15.73 2.74 12.47
N MET A 132 -14.52 2.32 12.84
CA MET A 132 -14.28 1.41 13.95
C MET A 132 -14.07 2.13 15.29
N GLN A 133 -13.58 3.38 15.28
CA GLN A 133 -13.17 4.10 16.50
C GLN A 133 -14.12 5.20 16.94
N GLY A 134 -15.34 5.27 16.36
CA GLY A 134 -16.43 6.12 16.89
C GLY A 134 -16.52 7.50 16.24
N GLY A 135 -16.26 7.60 14.94
CA GLY A 135 -16.45 8.79 14.13
C GLY A 135 -15.16 9.54 13.85
N HIS A 136 -15.27 10.58 13.05
CA HIS A 136 -14.11 11.38 12.64
C HIS A 136 -13.47 12.15 13.80
N LEU A 137 -12.15 12.38 13.70
CA LEU A 137 -11.46 13.43 14.44
C LEU A 137 -11.75 14.78 13.76
N ASP A 138 -11.60 15.87 14.48
CA ASP A 138 -11.64 17.20 13.90
C ASP A 138 -10.61 18.14 14.55
N ARG A 139 -10.46 19.33 13.97
CA ARG A 139 -9.49 20.32 14.42
C ARG A 139 -9.70 20.70 15.89
N ASP A 140 -10.94 20.97 16.30
CA ASP A 140 -11.22 21.45 17.65
C ASP A 140 -10.87 20.36 18.70
N MET A 141 -11.08 19.07 18.39
CA MET A 141 -10.64 17.94 19.23
C MET A 141 -9.12 17.86 19.33
N LEU A 142 -8.41 18.08 18.23
CA LEU A 142 -6.94 18.03 18.19
C LEU A 142 -6.30 19.28 18.81
N ASP A 143 -6.92 20.46 18.67
CA ASP A 143 -6.51 21.70 19.33
C ASP A 143 -6.67 21.60 20.86
N ALA A 144 -7.66 20.87 21.34
CA ALA A 144 -7.81 20.58 22.77
C ALA A 144 -6.66 19.74 23.36
N ILE A 145 -5.91 19.02 22.51
CA ILE A 145 -4.69 18.31 22.91
C ILE A 145 -3.50 19.24 22.91
N SER A 146 -3.33 20.03 21.83
CA SER A 146 -2.27 21.03 21.70
C SER A 146 -2.64 22.09 20.65
N ASP A 147 -2.52 23.33 21.06
CA ASP A 147 -2.60 24.53 20.21
C ASP A 147 -1.24 25.04 19.74
N THR A 148 -0.16 24.33 20.07
CA THR A 148 1.22 24.69 19.73
C THR A 148 1.97 23.61 18.97
N VAL A 149 1.88 22.34 19.40
CA VAL A 149 2.54 21.21 18.72
C VAL A 149 1.69 20.77 17.53
N PRO A 150 2.24 20.75 16.30
CA PRO A 150 1.49 20.30 15.13
C PRO A 150 1.14 18.81 15.21
N ILE A 151 -0.11 18.45 14.93
CA ILE A 151 -0.63 17.08 14.93
C ILE A 151 -1.13 16.72 13.55
N TRP A 152 -0.63 15.61 13.00
CA TRP A 152 -1.01 15.03 11.72
C TRP A 152 -1.40 13.56 11.92
N VAL A 153 -2.64 13.22 11.60
CA VAL A 153 -3.18 11.87 11.77
C VAL A 153 -3.66 11.34 10.43
N LEU A 154 -3.04 10.28 9.92
CA LEU A 154 -3.47 9.59 8.71
C LEU A 154 -4.47 8.51 9.04
N ALA A 155 -5.56 8.46 8.31
CA ALA A 155 -6.52 7.36 8.38
C ALA A 155 -5.88 6.01 7.96
N TYR A 156 -6.47 4.89 8.42
CA TYR A 156 -6.02 3.54 8.08
C TYR A 156 -6.05 3.29 6.57
N ALA A 157 -7.15 3.61 5.92
CA ALA A 157 -7.15 3.80 4.48
C ALA A 157 -6.68 5.23 4.20
N PRO A 158 -5.54 5.44 3.49
CA PRO A 158 -4.84 6.72 3.46
C PRO A 158 -5.52 7.77 2.57
N HIS A 159 -6.83 7.90 2.70
CA HIS A 159 -7.68 8.83 1.97
C HIS A 159 -8.09 10.04 2.80
N ILE A 160 -7.79 10.05 4.11
CA ILE A 160 -8.11 11.17 5.00
C ILE A 160 -6.91 11.48 5.90
N VAL A 161 -6.59 12.76 6.01
CA VAL A 161 -5.68 13.31 7.03
C VAL A 161 -6.45 14.27 7.91
N TYR A 162 -6.23 14.18 9.21
CA TYR A 162 -6.75 15.09 10.23
C TYR A 162 -5.61 15.93 10.79
N THR A 163 -5.86 17.24 10.98
CA THR A 163 -4.86 18.19 11.47
C THR A 163 -5.44 19.10 12.54
N ASN A 164 -4.62 19.49 13.52
CA ASN A 164 -4.91 20.61 14.40
C ASN A 164 -4.54 21.95 13.73
N THR A 165 -4.82 23.07 14.40
CA THR A 165 -4.53 24.42 13.89
C THR A 165 -3.06 24.63 13.54
N PRO A 166 -2.06 24.31 14.41
CA PRO A 166 -0.65 24.50 14.05
C PRO A 166 -0.20 23.69 12.82
N MET A 167 -0.77 22.50 12.62
CA MET A 167 -0.47 21.70 11.43
C MET A 167 -1.19 22.22 10.18
N LEU A 168 -2.44 22.64 10.32
CA LEU A 168 -3.23 23.26 9.24
C LEU A 168 -2.52 24.50 8.68
N GLU A 169 -2.01 25.39 9.54
CA GLU A 169 -1.25 26.59 9.14
C GLU A 169 -0.02 26.23 8.29
N ARG A 170 0.69 25.13 8.61
CA ARG A 170 1.85 24.67 7.83
C ARG A 170 1.49 24.21 6.42
N THR A 171 0.24 23.83 6.17
CA THR A 171 -0.22 23.45 4.84
C THR A 171 -0.38 24.61 3.88
N GLY A 172 -0.52 25.84 4.41
CA GLY A 172 -0.85 27.03 3.66
C GLY A 172 -2.33 27.15 3.26
N VAL A 173 -3.18 26.24 3.75
CA VAL A 173 -4.63 26.29 3.53
C VAL A 173 -5.24 27.33 4.46
N THR A 174 -6.09 28.19 3.91
CA THR A 174 -6.78 29.30 4.61
C THR A 174 -8.29 29.16 4.47
N GLU A 175 -9.04 29.97 5.23
CA GLU A 175 -10.51 29.99 5.15
C GLU A 175 -11.03 30.33 3.73
N ASP A 176 -10.21 30.99 2.89
CA ASP A 176 -10.56 31.31 1.50
C ASP A 176 -10.27 30.16 0.51
N THR A 177 -9.63 29.07 0.98
CA THR A 177 -9.29 27.94 0.11
C THR A 177 -10.54 27.18 -0.27
N THR A 178 -10.83 27.07 -1.58
CA THR A 178 -12.00 26.35 -2.12
C THR A 178 -11.64 25.03 -2.81
N ALA A 179 -10.41 24.52 -2.57
CA ALA A 179 -9.96 23.28 -3.20
C ALA A 179 -10.79 22.07 -2.75
N HIS A 180 -10.97 21.12 -3.67
CA HIS A 180 -11.67 19.86 -3.42
C HIS A 180 -11.01 19.09 -2.25
N GLY A 181 -11.84 18.47 -1.40
CA GLY A 181 -11.38 17.65 -0.29
C GLY A 181 -10.93 18.42 0.97
N ILE A 182 -11.04 19.74 0.99
CA ILE A 182 -10.79 20.55 2.19
C ILE A 182 -12.06 20.64 3.02
N GLY A 183 -12.04 20.00 4.19
CA GLY A 183 -13.20 19.87 5.06
C GLY A 183 -13.55 21.15 5.84
N ARG A 184 -14.84 21.32 6.11
CA ARG A 184 -15.36 22.46 6.86
C ARG A 184 -16.42 22.04 7.88
N TYR A 185 -16.52 22.80 8.93
CA TYR A 185 -17.67 22.75 9.83
C TYR A 185 -18.91 23.39 9.17
N PRO A 186 -20.12 23.15 9.71
CA PRO A 186 -21.35 23.78 9.23
C PRO A 186 -21.34 25.32 9.25
N ASP A 187 -20.52 25.93 10.12
CA ASP A 187 -20.33 27.37 10.22
C ASP A 187 -19.33 27.95 9.19
N GLY A 188 -18.76 27.10 8.35
CA GLY A 188 -17.82 27.44 7.28
C GLY A 188 -16.34 27.40 7.68
N ARG A 189 -15.99 27.36 8.98
CA ARG A 189 -14.60 27.24 9.44
C ARG A 189 -13.98 25.93 8.96
N LEU A 190 -12.68 25.92 8.67
CA LEU A 190 -11.93 24.70 8.37
C LEU A 190 -11.97 23.74 9.58
N ASN A 191 -12.27 22.47 9.34
CA ASN A 191 -12.37 21.45 10.37
C ASN A 191 -11.12 20.56 10.49
N GLY A 192 -10.06 20.87 9.73
CA GLY A 192 -8.81 20.13 9.76
C GLY A 192 -8.80 18.84 8.94
N TRP A 193 -9.82 18.59 8.13
CA TRP A 193 -9.89 17.41 7.27
C TRP A 193 -9.32 17.69 5.89
N PHE A 194 -8.51 16.74 5.42
CA PHE A 194 -8.00 16.68 4.05
C PHE A 194 -8.41 15.33 3.47
N ILE A 195 -9.33 15.35 2.51
CA ILE A 195 -10.00 14.16 1.98
C ILE A 195 -9.57 13.96 0.52
N GLU A 196 -9.22 12.73 0.18
CA GLU A 196 -8.75 12.27 -1.12
C GLU A 196 -7.35 12.79 -1.51
N THR A 197 -6.82 12.24 -2.59
CA THR A 197 -5.39 12.25 -2.94
C THR A 197 -4.77 13.64 -2.99
N SER A 198 -5.45 14.62 -3.58
CA SER A 198 -4.91 15.98 -3.73
C SER A 198 -4.83 16.72 -2.40
N ALA A 199 -5.91 16.66 -1.61
CA ALA A 199 -5.96 17.28 -0.30
C ALA A 199 -5.01 16.58 0.69
N VAL A 200 -5.00 15.24 0.73
CA VAL A 200 -4.04 14.43 1.52
C VAL A 200 -2.60 14.81 1.15
N GLY A 201 -2.30 14.95 -0.15
CA GLY A 201 -1.00 15.43 -0.61
C GLY A 201 -0.64 16.82 -0.09
N THR A 202 -1.63 17.74 -0.01
CA THR A 202 -1.44 19.09 0.55
C THR A 202 -1.11 19.03 2.04
N ALA A 203 -1.85 18.21 2.81
CA ALA A 203 -1.58 18.01 4.24
C ALA A 203 -0.26 17.30 4.53
N THR A 204 0.21 16.44 3.62
CA THR A 204 1.45 15.67 3.79
C THR A 204 2.69 16.45 3.39
N ARG A 205 2.58 17.44 2.50
CA ARG A 205 3.72 18.21 1.98
C ARG A 205 4.64 18.78 3.09
N PRO A 206 4.13 19.40 4.16
CA PRO A 206 4.98 19.94 5.23
C PRO A 206 5.76 18.87 6.01
N VAL A 207 5.25 17.63 6.05
CA VAL A 207 5.81 16.50 6.82
C VAL A 207 6.35 15.38 5.92
N ILE A 208 6.49 15.62 4.62
CA ILE A 208 6.83 14.57 3.65
C ILE A 208 8.15 13.86 3.97
N LYS A 209 9.15 14.58 4.50
CA LYS A 209 10.46 14.01 4.87
C LYS A 209 10.40 13.19 6.16
N ASP A 210 9.43 13.46 7.02
CA ASP A 210 9.21 12.72 8.25
C ASP A 210 8.40 11.45 7.98
N VAL A 211 7.46 11.51 7.04
CA VAL A 211 6.68 10.36 6.57
C VAL A 211 7.55 9.44 5.72
N TYR A 212 8.19 9.97 4.68
CA TYR A 212 9.05 9.22 3.76
C TYR A 212 10.52 9.46 4.11
N ARG A 213 10.94 8.91 5.25
CA ARG A 213 12.31 9.07 5.76
C ARG A 213 13.33 8.52 4.77
N PRO A 214 14.40 9.28 4.45
CA PRO A 214 15.46 8.80 3.58
C PRO A 214 16.03 7.45 4.07
N GLY A 215 16.19 6.48 3.16
CA GLY A 215 16.71 5.14 3.46
C GLY A 215 15.70 4.16 4.08
N PHE A 216 14.52 4.60 4.50
CA PHE A 216 13.54 3.71 5.10
C PHE A 216 12.72 2.92 4.06
N GLY A 217 12.67 3.37 2.80
CA GLY A 217 11.88 2.72 1.75
C GLY A 217 12.26 1.26 1.49
N GLN A 218 13.54 0.93 1.51
CA GLN A 218 14.02 -0.46 1.34
C GLN A 218 13.67 -1.34 2.55
N GLU A 219 13.83 -0.83 3.77
CA GLU A 219 13.43 -1.53 5.00
C GLU A 219 11.92 -1.79 5.00
N ALA A 220 11.12 -0.80 4.61
CA ALA A 220 9.67 -0.90 4.47
C ALA A 220 9.27 -2.01 3.48
N LEU A 221 9.91 -2.06 2.30
CA LEU A 221 9.67 -3.10 1.30
C LEU A 221 10.03 -4.50 1.80
N LEU A 222 11.21 -4.66 2.42
CA LEU A 222 11.66 -5.94 2.97
C LEU A 222 10.73 -6.43 4.09
N HIS A 223 10.27 -5.52 4.94
CA HIS A 223 9.32 -5.86 5.99
C HIS A 223 7.99 -6.34 5.42
N GLN A 224 7.39 -5.58 4.48
CA GLN A 224 6.13 -5.95 3.85
C GLN A 224 6.23 -7.24 3.04
N ALA A 225 7.35 -7.48 2.39
CA ALA A 225 7.60 -8.74 1.70
C ALA A 225 7.56 -9.94 2.67
N LYS A 226 8.15 -9.80 3.86
CA LYS A 226 8.08 -10.85 4.91
C LYS A 226 6.64 -11.06 5.38
N VAL A 227 5.90 -9.99 5.65
CA VAL A 227 4.49 -10.07 6.06
C VAL A 227 3.65 -10.76 4.99
N ALA A 228 3.83 -10.41 3.72
CA ALA A 228 3.13 -11.04 2.60
C ALA A 228 3.38 -12.55 2.54
N VAL A 229 4.64 -12.96 2.57
CA VAL A 229 5.03 -14.38 2.48
C VAL A 229 4.57 -15.19 3.69
N GLN A 230 4.59 -14.64 4.89
CA GLN A 230 4.03 -15.30 6.09
C GLN A 230 2.54 -15.61 5.94
N ASN A 231 1.83 -14.88 5.07
CA ASN A 231 0.43 -15.10 4.73
C ASN A 231 0.24 -15.86 3.40
N GLY A 232 1.31 -16.44 2.84
CA GLY A 232 1.26 -17.23 1.62
C GLY A 232 1.19 -16.42 0.32
N VAL A 233 1.32 -15.09 0.38
CA VAL A 233 1.33 -14.22 -0.80
C VAL A 233 2.73 -14.24 -1.42
N THR A 234 2.82 -14.50 -2.73
CA THR A 234 4.09 -14.57 -3.48
C THR A 234 4.16 -13.59 -4.64
N THR A 235 3.04 -12.95 -4.99
CA THR A 235 2.93 -11.94 -6.04
C THR A 235 2.01 -10.83 -5.58
N VAL A 236 2.41 -9.58 -5.79
CA VAL A 236 1.62 -8.41 -5.43
C VAL A 236 1.52 -7.43 -6.59
N ALA A 237 0.39 -6.78 -6.73
CA ALA A 237 0.24 -5.60 -7.56
C ALA A 237 0.33 -4.36 -6.65
N ASP A 238 1.47 -3.65 -6.72
CA ASP A 238 1.66 -2.38 -6.02
C ASP A 238 1.04 -1.25 -6.83
N MET A 239 -0.14 -0.81 -6.39
CA MET A 239 -0.98 0.19 -7.06
C MET A 239 -0.64 1.62 -6.62
N GLY A 240 0.57 1.87 -6.13
CA GLY A 240 0.95 3.11 -5.46
C GLY A 240 2.24 3.76 -5.93
N TRP A 241 2.74 3.47 -7.14
CA TRP A 241 3.97 4.06 -7.63
C TRP A 241 3.81 5.54 -7.99
N GLY A 242 4.69 6.39 -7.45
CA GLY A 242 4.73 7.83 -7.67
C GLY A 242 4.09 8.67 -6.55
N PHE A 243 3.83 8.10 -5.38
CA PHE A 243 3.35 8.87 -4.21
C PHE A 243 4.39 9.85 -3.69
N GLU A 244 5.64 9.42 -3.56
CA GLU A 244 6.76 10.24 -3.12
C GLU A 244 7.56 10.74 -4.33
N SER A 245 8.17 9.81 -5.06
CA SER A 245 9.00 10.07 -6.23
C SER A 245 9.09 8.82 -7.08
N PHE A 246 8.83 8.92 -8.37
CA PHE A 246 8.94 7.80 -9.31
C PHE A 246 10.33 7.17 -9.29
N GLU A 247 11.38 8.00 -9.27
CA GLU A 247 12.76 7.55 -9.32
C GLU A 247 13.17 6.87 -8.02
N ARG A 248 12.94 7.53 -6.86
CA ARG A 248 13.33 6.98 -5.56
C ARG A 248 12.59 5.68 -5.26
N GLU A 249 11.29 5.64 -5.53
CA GLU A 249 10.50 4.43 -5.32
C GLU A 249 10.98 3.29 -6.22
N TRP A 250 11.33 3.58 -7.48
CA TRP A 250 11.93 2.61 -8.38
C TRP A 250 13.27 2.09 -7.87
N ASP A 251 14.18 2.99 -7.47
CA ASP A 251 15.49 2.64 -6.95
C ASP A 251 15.40 1.78 -5.70
N ASP A 252 14.47 2.10 -4.77
CA ASP A 252 14.22 1.29 -3.58
C ASP A 252 13.77 -0.13 -3.95
N HIS A 253 12.83 -0.26 -4.90
CA HIS A 253 12.38 -1.56 -5.38
C HIS A 253 13.51 -2.35 -6.04
N MET A 254 14.24 -1.75 -6.97
CA MET A 254 15.35 -2.42 -7.66
C MET A 254 16.47 -2.87 -6.71
N ALA A 255 16.73 -2.10 -5.66
CA ALA A 255 17.73 -2.46 -4.65
C ALA A 255 17.35 -3.71 -3.85
N VAL A 256 16.05 -3.94 -3.60
CA VAL A 256 15.59 -5.10 -2.80
C VAL A 256 15.19 -6.30 -3.65
N VAL A 257 14.53 -6.11 -4.80
CA VAL A 257 14.04 -7.24 -5.62
C VAL A 257 15.17 -8.05 -6.25
N ASN A 258 16.32 -7.43 -6.46
CA ASN A 258 17.51 -8.07 -7.01
C ASN A 258 18.31 -8.87 -5.96
N GLN A 259 17.94 -8.79 -4.68
CA GLN A 259 18.54 -9.63 -3.65
C GLN A 259 18.13 -11.10 -3.87
N PRO A 260 19.05 -12.07 -3.73
CA PRO A 260 18.75 -13.49 -3.99
C PRO A 260 17.56 -14.02 -3.21
N ASP A 261 17.43 -13.58 -1.95
CA ASP A 261 16.41 -14.06 -1.02
C ASP A 261 15.12 -13.23 -1.05
N PHE A 262 14.99 -12.24 -1.94
CA PHE A 262 13.76 -11.47 -2.03
C PHE A 262 12.60 -12.35 -2.53
N PRO A 263 11.53 -12.51 -1.74
CA PRO A 263 10.59 -13.62 -1.93
C PRO A 263 9.40 -13.30 -2.85
N LEU A 264 9.18 -12.03 -3.23
CA LEU A 264 7.99 -11.60 -3.97
C LEU A 264 8.27 -11.30 -5.45
N ARG A 265 7.21 -11.39 -6.25
CA ARG A 265 7.08 -10.71 -7.53
C ARG A 265 6.22 -9.48 -7.34
N ILE A 266 6.63 -8.34 -7.88
CA ILE A 266 5.93 -7.06 -7.76
C ILE A 266 5.57 -6.56 -9.16
N LEU A 267 4.28 -6.23 -9.33
CA LEU A 267 3.76 -5.53 -10.50
C LEU A 267 3.50 -4.09 -10.08
N MET A 268 4.34 -3.16 -10.49
CA MET A 268 4.19 -1.74 -10.17
C MET A 268 3.21 -1.07 -11.12
N THR A 269 2.28 -0.30 -10.56
CA THR A 269 1.29 0.46 -11.30
C THR A 269 1.33 1.92 -10.86
N PRO A 270 1.75 2.86 -11.73
CA PRO A 270 1.85 4.28 -11.38
C PRO A 270 0.49 4.95 -11.30
N PHE A 271 0.39 5.99 -10.47
CA PHE A 271 -0.74 6.90 -10.48
C PHE A 271 -0.72 7.78 -11.72
N GLU A 272 -1.82 7.76 -12.50
CA GLU A 272 -1.95 8.50 -13.73
C GLU A 272 -1.78 10.02 -13.52
N ALA A 273 -2.50 10.60 -12.57
CA ALA A 273 -2.44 12.03 -12.29
C ALA A 273 -1.02 12.51 -11.90
N ARG A 274 -0.28 11.70 -11.14
CA ARG A 274 1.13 11.98 -10.79
C ARG A 274 2.04 11.82 -11.98
N LEU A 275 1.83 10.77 -12.77
CA LEU A 275 2.62 10.48 -13.96
C LEU A 275 2.48 11.61 -14.99
N ASN A 276 1.25 11.98 -15.34
CA ASN A 276 0.98 13.05 -16.28
C ASN A 276 1.40 14.43 -15.74
N GLY A 277 1.20 14.68 -14.45
CA GLY A 277 1.64 15.92 -13.82
C GLY A 277 3.15 16.14 -13.87
N LYS A 278 3.94 15.05 -13.93
CA LYS A 278 5.40 15.12 -13.98
C LYS A 278 5.95 15.07 -15.40
N TYR A 279 5.43 14.19 -16.25
CA TYR A 279 6.00 13.87 -17.55
C TYR A 279 5.17 14.38 -18.73
N GLY A 280 3.91 14.79 -18.52
CA GLY A 280 3.05 15.28 -19.58
C GLY A 280 2.97 14.32 -20.76
N ASP A 281 3.24 14.83 -21.97
CA ASP A 281 3.21 14.05 -23.22
C ASP A 281 4.26 12.93 -23.26
N ASP A 282 5.33 13.03 -22.46
CA ASP A 282 6.39 12.00 -22.38
C ASP A 282 6.06 10.84 -21.41
N ALA A 283 4.89 10.88 -20.76
CA ALA A 283 4.49 9.90 -19.74
C ALA A 283 4.52 8.46 -20.24
N LEU A 284 4.01 8.21 -21.45
CA LEU A 284 3.99 6.87 -22.04
C LEU A 284 5.39 6.37 -22.39
N ASP A 285 6.27 7.21 -22.89
CA ASP A 285 7.64 6.83 -23.23
C ASP A 285 8.47 6.59 -21.96
N TYR A 286 8.24 7.39 -20.91
CA TYR A 286 8.79 7.10 -19.60
C TYR A 286 8.37 5.69 -19.11
N LEU A 287 7.08 5.34 -19.15
CA LEU A 287 6.61 4.02 -18.73
C LEU A 287 7.21 2.88 -19.55
N LYS A 288 7.31 3.03 -20.87
CA LYS A 288 7.97 2.04 -21.74
C LYS A 288 9.43 1.85 -21.35
N SER A 289 10.13 2.95 -21.08
CA SER A 289 11.52 2.92 -20.61
C SER A 289 11.65 2.16 -19.29
N MET A 290 10.77 2.42 -18.32
CA MET A 290 10.80 1.74 -17.03
C MET A 290 10.42 0.26 -17.16
N ALA A 291 9.44 -0.07 -17.99
CA ALA A 291 9.04 -1.47 -18.26
C ALA A 291 10.21 -2.28 -18.86
N SER A 292 11.05 -1.65 -19.70
CA SER A 292 12.23 -2.30 -20.29
C SER A 292 13.36 -2.59 -19.27
N GLN A 293 13.32 -1.95 -18.10
CA GLN A 293 14.29 -2.15 -17.01
C GLN A 293 13.79 -3.18 -15.98
N GLY A 294 12.60 -3.75 -16.19
CA GLY A 294 12.03 -4.75 -15.32
C GLY A 294 12.86 -6.03 -15.21
N THR A 295 12.58 -6.84 -14.21
CA THR A 295 13.24 -8.12 -13.92
C THR A 295 12.20 -9.22 -13.81
N ASP A 296 12.62 -10.47 -13.57
CA ASP A 296 11.70 -11.59 -13.28
C ASP A 296 10.87 -11.36 -12.00
N LYS A 297 11.29 -10.42 -11.13
CA LYS A 297 10.62 -10.10 -9.86
C LYS A 297 9.98 -8.72 -9.82
N LEU A 298 10.29 -7.83 -10.75
CA LEU A 298 9.72 -6.48 -10.82
C LEU A 298 9.31 -6.15 -12.25
N SER A 299 8.07 -5.79 -12.44
CA SER A 299 7.53 -5.38 -13.74
C SER A 299 6.60 -4.19 -13.58
N VAL A 300 6.45 -3.42 -14.66
CA VAL A 300 5.51 -2.28 -14.73
C VAL A 300 4.30 -2.71 -15.54
N HIS A 301 3.11 -2.57 -14.96
CA HIS A 301 1.85 -2.93 -15.61
C HIS A 301 0.79 -1.86 -15.42
N GLY A 302 0.19 -1.44 -16.54
CA GLY A 302 -0.96 -0.54 -16.54
C GLY A 302 -0.69 0.83 -15.91
N VAL A 303 -1.78 1.52 -15.61
CA VAL A 303 -1.81 2.85 -14.97
C VAL A 303 -3.00 2.88 -14.03
N LYS A 304 -2.84 3.44 -12.84
CA LYS A 304 -3.90 3.59 -11.83
C LYS A 304 -4.63 4.90 -12.03
N PHE A 305 -5.91 4.83 -12.32
CA PHE A 305 -6.84 5.95 -12.26
C PHE A 305 -7.62 5.93 -10.94
N ILE A 306 -7.82 7.10 -10.35
CA ILE A 306 -8.67 7.27 -9.17
C ILE A 306 -9.94 7.97 -9.62
N ASN A 307 -11.05 7.24 -9.58
CA ASN A 307 -12.35 7.71 -10.05
C ASN A 307 -13.18 8.38 -8.95
N ASP A 308 -13.00 7.91 -7.72
CA ASP A 308 -13.75 8.33 -6.54
C ASP A 308 -12.94 8.02 -5.28
N GLY A 309 -13.60 7.85 -4.14
CA GLY A 309 -12.94 7.62 -2.87
C GLY A 309 -12.70 6.15 -2.52
N SER A 310 -12.66 5.86 -1.22
CA SER A 310 -12.39 4.56 -0.65
C SER A 310 -13.54 4.10 0.26
N TYR A 311 -13.96 2.84 0.13
CA TYR A 311 -15.01 2.28 0.97
C TYR A 311 -14.67 2.33 2.48
N PRO A 312 -13.48 1.93 2.94
CA PRO A 312 -13.13 2.04 4.36
C PRO A 312 -13.10 3.47 4.89
N SER A 313 -12.88 4.46 4.03
CA SER A 313 -12.90 5.90 4.41
C SER A 313 -14.29 6.51 4.29
N MET A 314 -15.32 5.74 3.87
CA MET A 314 -16.67 6.22 3.59
C MET A 314 -16.71 7.35 2.53
N THR A 315 -15.74 7.37 1.61
CA THR A 315 -15.62 8.37 0.54
C THR A 315 -15.88 7.80 -0.84
N LEU A 316 -15.94 6.45 -1.00
CA LEU A 316 -16.35 5.80 -2.25
C LEU A 316 -17.76 6.27 -2.65
N ARG A 317 -17.96 6.62 -3.91
CA ARG A 317 -19.27 7.03 -4.43
C ARG A 317 -20.24 5.85 -4.48
N LEU A 318 -21.26 5.89 -3.64
CA LEU A 318 -22.33 4.88 -3.58
C LEU A 318 -23.60 5.38 -4.25
N ASN A 319 -24.43 4.43 -4.72
CA ASN A 319 -25.81 4.71 -5.08
C ASN A 319 -26.65 4.89 -3.81
N PHE A 320 -27.81 5.59 -3.94
CA PHE A 320 -28.79 5.64 -2.85
C PHE A 320 -29.14 4.22 -2.38
N PRO A 321 -29.22 3.95 -1.07
CA PRO A 321 -29.24 4.88 0.06
C PRO A 321 -27.88 5.36 0.59
N GLY A 322 -26.74 4.98 0.00
CA GLY A 322 -25.42 5.40 0.45
C GLY A 322 -24.91 4.62 1.67
N TYR A 323 -24.14 5.29 2.50
CA TYR A 323 -23.66 4.79 3.80
C TYR A 323 -24.77 4.84 4.87
N LEU A 324 -24.52 4.24 6.04
CA LEU A 324 -25.49 4.20 7.13
C LEU A 324 -25.84 5.58 7.72
N ASP A 325 -24.97 6.57 7.56
CA ASP A 325 -25.20 7.97 7.92
C ASP A 325 -25.98 8.76 6.86
N GLY A 326 -26.31 8.12 5.72
CA GLY A 326 -27.04 8.73 4.62
C GLY A 326 -26.16 9.45 3.57
N GLU A 327 -24.84 9.54 3.81
CA GLU A 327 -23.91 10.10 2.85
C GLU A 327 -23.67 9.15 1.66
N VAL A 328 -23.36 9.68 0.51
CA VAL A 328 -23.15 8.89 -0.72
C VAL A 328 -21.70 8.91 -1.19
N GLY A 329 -20.79 9.44 -0.40
CA GLY A 329 -19.38 9.57 -0.73
C GLY A 329 -19.08 10.72 -1.71
N LEU A 330 -17.85 10.79 -2.17
CA LEU A 330 -17.35 11.86 -3.05
C LEU A 330 -17.18 11.36 -4.47
N THR A 331 -17.35 12.26 -5.43
CA THR A 331 -16.87 12.03 -6.81
C THR A 331 -15.38 12.32 -6.87
N GLY A 332 -14.65 11.64 -7.77
CA GLY A 332 -13.24 11.95 -8.02
C GLY A 332 -13.04 13.38 -8.55
N GLU A 333 -11.82 13.89 -8.42
CA GLU A 333 -11.45 15.23 -8.90
C GLU A 333 -11.53 15.35 -10.42
N THR A 334 -11.21 14.26 -11.13
CA THR A 334 -11.27 14.21 -12.60
C THR A 334 -12.63 13.70 -13.07
N PRO A 335 -13.35 14.46 -13.89
CA PRO A 335 -14.60 14.00 -14.49
C PRO A 335 -14.43 12.69 -15.27
N TRP A 336 -15.39 11.77 -15.16
CA TRP A 336 -15.34 10.45 -15.80
C TRP A 336 -15.04 10.52 -17.30
N ALA A 337 -15.66 11.45 -18.01
CA ALA A 337 -15.44 11.62 -19.45
C ALA A 337 -13.99 12.01 -19.81
N GLU A 338 -13.36 12.85 -19.00
CA GLU A 338 -11.96 13.23 -19.15
C GLU A 338 -11.04 12.05 -18.85
N MET A 339 -11.35 11.30 -17.78
CA MET A 339 -10.59 10.10 -17.42
C MET A 339 -10.65 9.05 -18.54
N VAL A 340 -11.84 8.79 -19.10
CA VAL A 340 -12.01 7.87 -20.24
C VAL A 340 -11.22 8.36 -21.45
N ALA A 341 -11.23 9.66 -21.73
CA ALA A 341 -10.45 10.22 -22.84
C ALA A 341 -8.93 10.02 -22.68
N ARG A 342 -8.42 10.02 -21.45
CA ARG A 342 -7.00 9.72 -21.17
C ARG A 342 -6.66 8.22 -21.25
N MET A 343 -7.66 7.33 -21.14
CA MET A 343 -7.47 5.87 -21.24
C MET A 343 -7.44 5.38 -22.69
N LEU A 344 -8.05 6.14 -23.60
CA LEU A 344 -8.13 5.76 -25.02
C LEU A 344 -6.95 6.38 -25.77
N PRO A 345 -6.27 5.58 -26.63
CA PRO A 345 -5.16 6.08 -27.46
C PRO A 345 -5.63 7.05 -28.52
#